data_144d20de68473f01361140b6ee449d85
#
_entry.id   144d20de68473f01361140b6ee449d85
#
_cell.length_a   1.000
_cell.length_b   1.000
_cell.length_c   1.000
_cell.angle_alpha   90.00
_cell.angle_beta   90.00
_cell.angle_gamma   90.00
#
_symmetry.space_group_name_H-M   'P 1'
#
loop_
_entity.id
_entity.type
_entity.pdbx_description
1 polymer ?
#
loop_
_entity_poly.entity_id
_entity_poly.type
_entity_poly.pdbx_seq_one_letter_code
_entity_poly.pdbx_strand_id
1 'polypeptide(L)'
;MSAAFRDAEHGTREGFYAYVYREPRPESFFKGTARVCVGPGEAIGIRRDSKFTAPEPELAVVLGEKGKILGYTLANDVSALDIERENPLYLPQSKVYNACLALGPYIVTPDEIPNPYALDMKCEIIRDGKAIFSGAVSTSKLNRKIETLVEYLFLANDVPAGSILCTGTGIIAKEEHALAPGDIVTIEVPEIGTLRNPAKIVG
;
A
#
# COMPACT_ATOMS: atom_id res chain seq x y z
N MET A 1 7.38 30.29 5.24
CA MET A 1 8.10 29.07 4.81
C MET A 1 9.58 29.37 4.74
N SER A 2 10.43 28.53 5.34
CA SER A 2 11.90 28.72 5.26
C SER A 2 12.42 28.36 3.87
N ALA A 3 13.60 28.89 3.49
CA ALA A 3 14.25 28.54 2.22
C ALA A 3 14.45 27.02 2.09
N ALA A 4 14.85 26.35 3.17
CA ALA A 4 15.00 24.89 3.20
C ALA A 4 13.71 24.13 2.86
N PHE A 5 12.55 24.67 3.21
CA PHE A 5 11.25 24.06 2.86
C PHE A 5 10.93 24.24 1.38
N ARG A 6 11.28 25.41 0.80
CA ARG A 6 11.13 25.67 -0.65
C ARG A 6 12.08 24.84 -1.50
N ASP A 7 13.31 24.63 -1.04
CA ASP A 7 14.29 23.81 -1.74
C ASP A 7 13.90 22.33 -1.74
N ALA A 8 13.22 21.85 -0.69
CA ALA A 8 12.60 20.53 -0.65
C ALA A 8 11.40 20.39 -1.59
N GLU A 9 10.63 21.48 -1.80
CA GLU A 9 9.50 21.51 -2.75
C GLU A 9 9.97 21.49 -4.23
N HIS A 10 11.15 22.00 -4.53
CA HIS A 10 11.69 22.07 -5.89
C HIS A 10 12.62 20.90 -6.25
N GLY A 11 12.94 20.03 -5.29
CA GLY A 11 13.58 18.75 -5.58
C GLY A 11 12.67 17.92 -6.49
N THR A 12 13.23 17.37 -7.58
CA THR A 12 12.50 16.42 -8.40
C THR A 12 11.97 15.31 -7.48
N ARG A 13 10.81 14.77 -7.77
CA ARG A 13 10.19 13.71 -6.98
C ARG A 13 11.08 12.50 -6.74
N GLU A 14 11.87 12.12 -7.73
CA GLU A 14 12.91 11.09 -7.58
C GLU A 14 13.90 11.47 -6.46
N GLY A 15 14.23 12.75 -6.30
CA GLY A 15 15.07 13.23 -5.22
C GLY A 15 14.47 13.01 -3.84
N PHE A 16 13.18 13.28 -3.65
CA PHE A 16 12.51 13.17 -2.36
C PHE A 16 12.38 11.71 -1.91
N TYR A 17 11.83 10.83 -2.75
CA TYR A 17 11.73 9.41 -2.43
C TYR A 17 13.09 8.73 -2.31
N ALA A 18 14.06 9.08 -3.13
CA ALA A 18 15.43 8.58 -3.03
C ALA A 18 16.10 9.03 -1.72
N TYR A 19 15.77 10.23 -1.23
CA TYR A 19 16.21 10.71 0.07
C TYR A 19 15.62 9.85 1.19
N VAL A 20 14.29 9.73 1.26
CA VAL A 20 13.59 8.94 2.29
C VAL A 20 14.03 7.47 2.28
N TYR A 21 14.28 6.90 1.08
CA TYR A 21 14.77 5.53 0.94
C TYR A 21 16.11 5.29 1.65
N ARG A 22 17.00 6.29 1.70
CA ARG A 22 18.34 6.19 2.31
C ARG A 22 18.37 6.57 3.79
N GLU A 23 17.42 7.41 4.24
CA GLU A 23 17.41 7.90 5.61
C GLU A 23 17.01 6.79 6.60
N PRO A 24 17.49 6.86 7.87
CA PRO A 24 17.13 5.87 8.90
C PRO A 24 15.62 5.82 9.19
N ARG A 25 14.95 6.99 9.21
CA ARG A 25 13.54 7.10 9.52
C ARG A 25 12.70 6.66 8.33
N PRO A 26 11.82 5.62 8.50
CA PRO A 26 10.91 5.23 7.45
C PRO A 26 9.83 6.28 7.22
N GLU A 27 9.34 6.39 6.00
CA GLU A 27 8.06 7.00 5.74
C GLU A 27 6.96 6.14 6.38
N SER A 28 6.04 6.79 7.07
CA SER A 28 4.82 6.14 7.56
C SER A 28 3.70 7.17 7.67
N PHE A 29 2.49 6.77 7.33
CA PHE A 29 1.31 7.62 7.41
C PHE A 29 0.09 6.80 7.85
N PHE A 30 -0.92 7.50 8.35
CA PHE A 30 -2.18 6.88 8.72
C PHE A 30 -3.04 6.67 7.49
N LYS A 31 -3.15 5.41 7.05
CA LYS A 31 -3.97 5.03 5.88
C LYS A 31 -5.47 5.17 6.16
N GLY A 32 -5.91 4.93 7.38
CA GLY A 32 -7.30 5.07 7.77
C GLY A 32 -7.75 4.08 8.83
N THR A 33 -9.04 4.09 9.09
CA THR A 33 -9.73 3.12 9.95
C THR A 33 -10.41 2.05 9.10
N ALA A 34 -11.03 1.06 9.72
CA ALA A 34 -11.84 0.05 9.04
C ALA A 34 -12.92 0.65 8.09
N ARG A 35 -13.29 1.92 8.28
CA ARG A 35 -14.26 2.63 7.42
C ARG A 35 -13.82 2.75 5.96
N VAL A 36 -12.53 2.83 5.68
CA VAL A 36 -12.00 2.95 4.31
C VAL A 36 -11.55 1.61 3.73
N CYS A 37 -11.66 0.56 4.54
CA CYS A 37 -11.22 -0.78 4.22
C CYS A 37 -12.34 -1.60 3.58
N VAL A 38 -11.98 -2.42 2.59
CA VAL A 38 -12.84 -3.40 1.95
C VAL A 38 -12.20 -4.79 2.01
N GLY A 39 -13.02 -5.82 2.03
CA GLY A 39 -12.59 -7.21 2.00
C GLY A 39 -12.45 -7.79 0.58
N PRO A 40 -12.10 -9.09 0.47
CA PRO A 40 -12.05 -9.79 -0.80
C PRO A 40 -13.40 -9.74 -1.54
N GLY A 41 -13.37 -9.45 -2.83
CA GLY A 41 -14.56 -9.35 -3.68
C GLY A 41 -15.32 -8.03 -3.59
N GLU A 42 -15.09 -7.22 -2.57
CA GLU A 42 -15.67 -5.89 -2.45
C GLU A 42 -14.95 -4.88 -3.36
N ALA A 43 -15.63 -3.81 -3.75
CA ALA A 43 -15.10 -2.86 -4.71
C ALA A 43 -14.15 -1.86 -4.06
N ILE A 44 -12.92 -1.77 -4.60
CA ILE A 44 -11.96 -0.70 -4.31
C ILE A 44 -12.35 0.61 -4.98
N GLY A 45 -11.96 1.73 -4.38
CA GLY A 45 -12.35 3.07 -4.79
C GLY A 45 -11.41 3.69 -5.83
N ILE A 46 -11.98 4.18 -6.93
CA ILE A 46 -11.34 5.16 -7.81
C ILE A 46 -11.84 6.53 -7.39
N ARG A 47 -10.95 7.40 -6.97
CA ARG A 47 -11.31 8.73 -6.54
C ARG A 47 -11.83 9.57 -7.71
N ARG A 48 -13.03 10.17 -7.58
CA ARG A 48 -13.72 10.87 -8.68
C ARG A 48 -12.90 12.00 -9.32
N ASP A 49 -12.10 12.71 -8.53
CA ASP A 49 -11.28 13.83 -8.94
C ASP A 49 -9.83 13.42 -9.31
N SER A 50 -9.53 12.12 -9.31
CA SER A 50 -8.24 11.57 -9.75
C SER A 50 -8.29 11.07 -11.19
N LYS A 51 -7.26 11.35 -11.95
CA LYS A 51 -7.02 10.83 -13.30
C LYS A 51 -6.11 9.63 -13.33
N PHE A 52 -5.41 9.38 -12.21
CA PHE A 52 -4.48 8.28 -12.08
C PHE A 52 -4.58 7.63 -10.70
N THR A 53 -5.63 6.87 -10.48
CA THR A 53 -5.73 5.95 -9.35
C THR A 53 -5.12 4.61 -9.74
N ALA A 54 -4.26 4.04 -8.88
CA ALA A 54 -3.56 2.79 -9.13
C ALA A 54 -3.51 1.89 -7.89
N PRO A 55 -3.38 0.55 -8.07
CA PRO A 55 -3.12 -0.36 -6.97
C PRO A 55 -1.66 -0.23 -6.50
N GLU A 56 -1.45 -0.36 -5.22
CA GLU A 56 -0.16 -0.56 -4.58
C GLU A 56 -0.23 -1.83 -3.73
N PRO A 57 0.17 -2.98 -4.30
CA PRO A 57 0.14 -4.27 -3.62
C PRO A 57 1.24 -4.36 -2.57
N GLU A 58 0.88 -4.82 -1.37
CA GLU A 58 1.78 -4.86 -0.23
C GLU A 58 1.59 -6.13 0.60
N LEU A 59 2.67 -6.61 1.20
CA LEU A 59 2.58 -7.45 2.38
C LEU A 59 2.07 -6.59 3.53
N ALA A 60 1.09 -7.07 4.28
CA ALA A 60 0.56 -6.40 5.46
C ALA A 60 0.74 -7.25 6.71
N VAL A 61 1.04 -6.60 7.81
CA VAL A 61 1.33 -7.22 9.10
C VAL A 61 0.24 -6.91 10.09
N VAL A 62 -0.37 -7.93 10.66
CA VAL A 62 -1.35 -7.81 11.73
C VAL A 62 -0.64 -7.69 13.06
N LEU A 63 -0.86 -6.60 13.78
CA LEU A 63 -0.19 -6.27 15.02
C LEU A 63 -1.06 -6.57 16.23
N GLY A 64 -0.49 -7.23 17.21
CA GLY A 64 -1.04 -7.41 18.54
C GLY A 64 -0.51 -6.35 19.51
N GLU A 65 -0.73 -6.61 20.79
CA GLU A 65 -0.21 -5.77 21.87
C GLU A 65 1.32 -5.60 21.76
N LYS A 66 1.79 -4.37 22.00
CA LYS A 66 3.22 -4.01 22.02
C LYS A 66 3.97 -4.36 20.74
N GLY A 67 3.26 -4.36 19.59
CA GLY A 67 3.87 -4.63 18.29
C GLY A 67 4.16 -6.11 18.01
N LYS A 68 3.59 -7.04 18.79
CA LYS A 68 3.68 -8.47 18.49
C LYS A 68 3.05 -8.75 17.12
N ILE A 69 3.80 -9.39 16.24
CA ILE A 69 3.26 -9.84 14.93
C ILE A 69 2.33 -11.04 15.20
N LEU A 70 1.07 -10.91 14.84
CA LEU A 70 0.04 -11.95 14.94
C LEU A 70 -0.11 -12.73 13.62
N GLY A 71 0.23 -12.11 12.50
CA GLY A 71 0.13 -12.74 11.19
C GLY A 71 0.41 -11.79 10.05
N TYR A 72 0.29 -12.33 8.84
CA TYR A 72 0.50 -11.64 7.58
C TYR A 72 -0.75 -11.77 6.71
N THR A 73 -1.01 -10.74 5.92
CA THR A 73 -2.08 -10.72 4.92
C THR A 73 -1.66 -9.88 3.73
N LEU A 74 -2.48 -9.79 2.68
CA LEU A 74 -2.25 -8.89 1.57
C LEU A 74 -3.00 -7.58 1.78
N ALA A 75 -2.39 -6.49 1.32
CA ALA A 75 -3.02 -5.19 1.24
C ALA A 75 -2.94 -4.64 -0.19
N ASN A 76 -3.96 -3.88 -0.56
CA ASN A 76 -3.92 -2.98 -1.70
C ASN A 76 -4.08 -1.56 -1.18
N ASP A 77 -2.98 -0.82 -1.07
CA ASP A 77 -2.98 0.60 -0.74
C ASP A 77 -3.35 1.42 -1.98
N VAL A 78 -4.66 1.45 -2.31
CA VAL A 78 -5.15 2.13 -3.51
C VAL A 78 -4.90 3.63 -3.40
N SER A 79 -4.19 4.17 -4.38
CA SER A 79 -3.62 5.52 -4.32
C SER A 79 -4.01 6.37 -5.52
N ALA A 80 -4.43 7.61 -5.25
CA ALA A 80 -4.63 8.63 -6.27
C ALA A 80 -3.29 9.31 -6.60
N LEU A 81 -2.48 8.64 -7.44
CA LEU A 81 -1.08 8.99 -7.67
C LEU A 81 -0.86 10.34 -8.35
N ASP A 82 -1.80 10.83 -9.13
CA ASP A 82 -1.75 12.19 -9.69
C ASP A 82 -1.82 13.25 -8.59
N ILE A 83 -2.71 13.09 -7.61
CA ILE A 83 -2.84 13.98 -6.45
C ILE A 83 -1.58 13.93 -5.58
N GLU A 84 -1.09 12.73 -5.29
CA GLU A 84 0.18 12.56 -4.57
C GLU A 84 1.33 13.22 -5.32
N ARG A 85 1.32 13.13 -6.62
CA ARG A 85 2.31 13.70 -7.53
C ARG A 85 2.22 15.20 -7.67
N GLU A 86 1.16 15.81 -7.40
CA GLU A 86 0.99 17.25 -7.45
C GLU A 86 1.75 17.94 -6.31
N ASN A 87 1.63 17.43 -5.08
CA ASN A 87 2.30 18.00 -3.91
C ASN A 87 2.42 16.96 -2.79
N PRO A 88 3.61 16.76 -2.18
CA PRO A 88 3.79 15.83 -1.05
C PRO A 88 2.84 16.08 0.13
N LEU A 89 2.37 17.31 0.33
CA LEU A 89 1.39 17.66 1.38
C LEU A 89 -0.02 17.12 1.07
N TYR A 90 -0.27 16.66 -0.15
CA TYR A 90 -1.54 16.03 -0.55
C TYR A 90 -1.56 14.52 -0.32
N LEU A 91 -0.50 13.96 0.26
CA LEU A 91 -0.43 12.53 0.61
C LEU A 91 -1.70 12.04 1.34
N PRO A 92 -2.24 12.72 2.39
CA PRO A 92 -3.48 12.28 3.03
C PRO A 92 -4.68 12.24 2.08
N GLN A 93 -4.77 13.16 1.11
CA GLN A 93 -5.86 13.18 0.14
C GLN A 93 -5.70 12.09 -0.92
N SER A 94 -4.46 11.77 -1.30
CA SER A 94 -4.14 10.66 -2.20
C SER A 94 -4.43 9.30 -1.60
N LYS A 95 -4.19 9.14 -0.30
CA LYS A 95 -4.15 7.86 0.42
C LYS A 95 -5.39 7.56 1.27
N VAL A 96 -6.22 8.56 1.64
CA VAL A 96 -7.33 8.39 2.58
C VAL A 96 -8.64 8.86 1.96
N TYR A 97 -9.40 7.91 1.43
CA TYR A 97 -10.73 8.15 0.87
C TYR A 97 -11.56 6.84 0.92
N ASN A 98 -12.81 6.86 0.48
CA ASN A 98 -13.70 5.69 0.56
C ASN A 98 -13.13 4.50 -0.24
N ALA A 99 -13.07 3.31 0.38
CA ALA A 99 -12.60 2.07 -0.23
C ALA A 99 -11.17 2.14 -0.81
N CYS A 100 -10.30 2.96 -0.22
CA CYS A 100 -8.91 3.15 -0.65
C CYS A 100 -7.96 2.07 -0.13
N LEU A 101 -8.44 1.10 0.66
CA LEU A 101 -7.64 -0.01 1.19
C LEU A 101 -8.42 -1.31 1.01
N ALA A 102 -7.82 -2.32 0.38
CA ALA A 102 -8.33 -3.68 0.46
C ALA A 102 -7.40 -4.56 1.29
N LEU A 103 -7.96 -5.45 2.10
CA LEU A 103 -7.22 -6.40 2.94
C LEU A 103 -7.75 -7.81 2.77
N GLY A 104 -6.86 -8.80 2.84
CA GLY A 104 -7.20 -10.22 2.77
C GLY A 104 -6.24 -11.03 1.89
N PRO A 105 -6.63 -12.24 1.45
CA PRO A 105 -7.90 -12.92 1.77
C PRO A 105 -7.94 -13.55 3.15
N TYR A 106 -6.78 -13.92 3.70
CA TYR A 106 -6.60 -14.60 4.99
C TYR A 106 -5.55 -13.89 5.82
N ILE A 107 -5.57 -14.11 7.11
CA ILE A 107 -4.45 -13.83 8.02
C ILE A 107 -3.74 -15.15 8.23
N VAL A 108 -2.47 -15.23 7.84
CA VAL A 108 -1.61 -16.40 7.99
C VAL A 108 -0.65 -16.15 9.14
N THR A 109 -0.56 -17.09 10.07
CA THR A 109 0.25 -16.93 11.27
C THR A 109 1.76 -17.05 11.00
N PRO A 110 2.64 -16.52 11.86
CA PRO A 110 4.09 -16.52 11.62
C PRO A 110 4.74 -17.91 11.53
N ASP A 111 4.13 -18.94 12.11
CA ASP A 111 4.59 -20.32 12.01
C ASP A 111 4.37 -20.92 10.63
N GLU A 112 3.33 -20.48 9.90
CA GLU A 112 3.08 -20.83 8.49
C GLU A 112 3.94 -20.02 7.52
N ILE A 113 4.39 -18.81 7.92
CA ILE A 113 5.30 -17.96 7.15
C ILE A 113 6.54 -17.66 7.98
N PRO A 114 7.47 -18.62 8.09
CA PRO A 114 8.67 -18.46 8.94
C PRO A 114 9.66 -17.42 8.39
N ASN A 115 9.58 -17.09 7.11
CA ASN A 115 10.40 -16.06 6.48
C ASN A 115 9.55 -15.11 5.61
N PRO A 116 9.06 -13.99 6.19
CA PRO A 116 8.26 -13.02 5.43
C PRO A 116 9.06 -12.24 4.38
N TYR A 117 10.38 -12.43 4.31
CA TYR A 117 11.28 -11.80 3.33
C TYR A 117 11.60 -12.70 2.14
N ALA A 118 10.85 -13.78 1.94
CA ALA A 118 11.05 -14.72 0.83
C ALA A 118 9.75 -15.04 0.09
N LEU A 119 8.80 -14.10 0.10
CA LEU A 119 7.51 -14.26 -0.57
C LEU A 119 7.56 -13.61 -1.95
N ASP A 120 7.02 -14.28 -2.95
CA ASP A 120 6.87 -13.74 -4.29
C ASP A 120 5.43 -13.22 -4.47
N MET A 121 5.32 -11.93 -4.74
CA MET A 121 4.06 -11.23 -4.93
C MET A 121 3.85 -10.88 -6.39
N LYS A 122 2.65 -11.13 -6.89
CA LYS A 122 2.20 -10.74 -8.23
C LYS A 122 0.98 -9.83 -8.13
N CYS A 123 0.90 -8.83 -9.01
CA CYS A 123 -0.28 -7.98 -9.16
C CYS A 123 -0.67 -7.87 -10.63
N GLU A 124 -1.96 -8.00 -10.92
CA GLU A 124 -2.51 -7.79 -12.25
C GLU A 124 -3.70 -6.83 -12.21
N ILE A 125 -3.85 -6.02 -13.27
CA ILE A 125 -5.08 -5.27 -13.57
C ILE A 125 -5.71 -5.91 -14.79
N ILE A 126 -6.96 -6.37 -14.65
CA ILE A 126 -7.72 -7.05 -15.70
C ILE A 126 -8.86 -6.13 -16.13
N ARG A 127 -8.88 -5.77 -17.41
CA ARG A 127 -9.94 -4.99 -18.09
C ARG A 127 -10.52 -5.80 -19.22
N ASP A 128 -11.85 -5.93 -19.27
CA ASP A 128 -12.57 -6.68 -20.31
C ASP A 128 -12.01 -8.11 -20.51
N GLY A 129 -11.66 -8.76 -19.39
CA GLY A 129 -11.12 -10.13 -19.38
C GLY A 129 -9.65 -10.26 -19.82
N LYS A 130 -8.94 -9.15 -20.06
CA LYS A 130 -7.53 -9.14 -20.45
C LYS A 130 -6.67 -8.45 -19.40
N ALA A 131 -5.51 -9.01 -19.10
CA ALA A 131 -4.52 -8.35 -18.28
C ALA A 131 -3.94 -7.15 -19.05
N ILE A 132 -4.19 -5.93 -18.55
CA ILE A 132 -3.61 -4.70 -19.09
C ILE A 132 -2.32 -4.31 -18.37
N PHE A 133 -2.13 -4.85 -17.17
CA PHE A 133 -0.92 -4.69 -16.37
C PHE A 133 -0.61 -6.01 -15.65
N SER A 134 0.66 -6.34 -15.54
CA SER A 134 1.17 -7.43 -14.71
C SER A 134 2.53 -7.01 -14.15
N GLY A 135 2.69 -7.09 -12.84
CA GLY A 135 3.93 -6.82 -12.12
C GLY A 135 4.20 -7.89 -11.07
N ALA A 136 5.47 -8.11 -10.77
CA ALA A 136 5.88 -9.05 -9.73
C ALA A 136 7.08 -8.50 -8.95
N VAL A 137 7.15 -8.83 -7.67
CA VAL A 137 8.26 -8.48 -6.79
C VAL A 137 8.38 -9.52 -5.68
N SER A 138 9.59 -9.76 -5.21
CA SER A 138 9.80 -10.52 -3.98
C SER A 138 9.92 -9.58 -2.78
N THR A 139 9.34 -9.98 -1.64
CA THR A 139 9.49 -9.26 -0.36
C THR A 139 10.93 -9.17 0.12
N SER A 140 11.85 -9.96 -0.46
CA SER A 140 13.31 -9.81 -0.25
C SER A 140 13.85 -8.45 -0.69
N LYS A 141 13.08 -7.68 -1.47
CA LYS A 141 13.41 -6.33 -1.93
C LYS A 141 12.92 -5.23 -0.99
N LEU A 142 12.23 -5.57 0.11
CA LEU A 142 11.87 -4.59 1.11
C LEU A 142 13.12 -3.89 1.63
N ASN A 143 13.15 -2.57 1.49
CA ASN A 143 14.29 -1.75 1.92
C ASN A 143 14.46 -1.76 3.44
N ARG A 144 13.34 -1.85 4.15
CA ARG A 144 13.33 -1.84 5.62
C ARG A 144 12.76 -3.15 6.14
N LYS A 145 13.34 -3.60 7.24
CA LYS A 145 12.79 -4.76 7.95
C LYS A 145 11.46 -4.42 8.59
N ILE A 146 10.56 -5.39 8.63
CA ILE A 146 9.24 -5.26 9.26
C ILE A 146 9.38 -4.84 10.72
N GLU A 147 10.34 -5.42 11.43
CA GLU A 147 10.63 -5.11 12.83
C GLU A 147 10.98 -3.62 13.03
N THR A 148 11.78 -3.05 12.11
CA THR A 148 12.11 -1.62 12.12
C THR A 148 10.87 -0.75 11.90
N LEU A 149 10.00 -1.14 10.96
CA LEU A 149 8.74 -0.40 10.73
C LEU A 149 7.83 -0.45 11.96
N VAL A 150 7.73 -1.61 12.62
CA VAL A 150 6.97 -1.78 13.87
C VAL A 150 7.57 -0.91 14.99
N GLU A 151 8.90 -0.93 15.16
CA GLU A 151 9.60 -0.11 16.15
C GLU A 151 9.27 1.38 15.98
N TYR A 152 9.38 1.91 14.76
CA TYR A 152 9.06 3.32 14.48
C TYR A 152 7.58 3.65 14.66
N LEU A 153 6.69 2.71 14.32
CA LEU A 153 5.25 2.89 14.50
C LEU A 153 4.87 3.02 15.98
N PHE A 154 5.52 2.26 16.87
CA PHE A 154 5.26 2.28 18.31
C PHE A 154 6.08 3.33 19.06
N LEU A 155 7.01 4.02 18.39
CA LEU A 155 7.83 5.04 19.02
C LEU A 155 6.98 6.26 19.40
N ALA A 156 6.77 6.46 20.71
CA ALA A 156 5.94 7.54 21.29
C ALA A 156 4.48 7.50 20.75
N ASN A 157 3.95 6.31 20.47
CA ASN A 157 2.62 6.13 19.90
C ASN A 157 1.93 4.89 20.46
N ASP A 158 0.70 5.03 20.93
CA ASP A 158 -0.14 3.93 21.38
C ASP A 158 -0.91 3.35 20.19
N VAL A 159 -0.46 2.18 19.72
CA VAL A 159 -1.07 1.49 18.57
C VAL A 159 -1.99 0.39 19.09
N PRO A 160 -3.30 0.43 18.77
CA PRO A 160 -4.24 -0.59 19.22
C PRO A 160 -3.90 -1.97 18.64
N ALA A 161 -4.11 -3.03 19.44
CA ALA A 161 -4.06 -4.41 18.94
C ALA A 161 -5.09 -4.60 17.82
N GLY A 162 -4.73 -5.36 16.78
CA GLY A 162 -5.51 -5.51 15.56
C GLY A 162 -5.21 -4.45 14.49
N SER A 163 -4.31 -3.50 14.76
CA SER A 163 -3.82 -2.59 13.72
C SER A 163 -3.08 -3.35 12.62
N ILE A 164 -3.22 -2.85 11.39
CA ILE A 164 -2.54 -3.41 10.21
C ILE A 164 -1.45 -2.45 9.78
N LEU A 165 -0.23 -2.97 9.63
CA LEU A 165 0.91 -2.25 9.07
C LEU A 165 1.16 -2.72 7.64
N CYS A 166 0.93 -1.86 6.67
CA CYS A 166 1.33 -2.06 5.28
C CYS A 166 2.82 -1.77 5.14
N THR A 167 3.55 -2.57 4.37
CA THR A 167 5.02 -2.55 4.36
C THR A 167 5.63 -1.78 3.19
N GLY A 168 4.81 -1.23 2.34
CA GLY A 168 5.23 -0.54 1.12
C GLY A 168 5.23 -1.45 -0.11
N THR A 169 5.00 -0.85 -1.27
CA THR A 169 4.92 -1.55 -2.55
C THR A 169 6.22 -1.51 -3.33
N GLY A 170 6.51 -2.59 -4.05
CA GLY A 170 7.55 -2.66 -5.07
C GLY A 170 7.01 -2.85 -6.48
N ILE A 171 5.67 -2.85 -6.65
CA ILE A 171 4.99 -2.99 -7.95
C ILE A 171 4.26 -1.68 -8.24
N ILE A 172 4.73 -0.95 -9.25
CA ILE A 172 4.22 0.38 -9.58
C ILE A 172 3.64 0.36 -10.99
N ALA A 173 2.33 0.58 -11.08
CA ALA A 173 1.65 0.78 -12.35
C ALA A 173 2.00 2.17 -12.94
N LYS A 174 2.03 2.25 -14.27
CA LYS A 174 2.20 3.52 -14.97
C LYS A 174 0.83 4.18 -15.21
N GLU A 175 0.84 5.46 -15.58
CA GLU A 175 -0.38 6.24 -15.83
C GLU A 175 -1.28 5.61 -16.91
N GLU A 176 -0.71 4.97 -17.92
CA GLU A 176 -1.43 4.24 -18.96
C GLU A 176 -2.25 3.04 -18.41
N HIS A 177 -1.93 2.57 -17.21
CA HIS A 177 -2.63 1.50 -16.49
C HIS A 177 -3.54 2.02 -15.36
N ALA A 178 -3.89 3.32 -15.38
CA ALA A 178 -4.83 3.90 -14.43
C ALA A 178 -6.12 3.07 -14.35
N LEU A 179 -6.60 2.84 -13.12
CA LEU A 179 -7.83 2.08 -12.90
C LEU A 179 -9.03 2.75 -13.55
N ALA A 180 -9.86 1.95 -14.18
CA ALA A 180 -11.17 2.32 -14.69
C ALA A 180 -12.29 1.54 -13.98
N PRO A 181 -13.53 2.06 -13.95
CA PRO A 181 -14.65 1.31 -13.39
C PRO A 181 -14.83 -0.04 -14.08
N GLY A 182 -14.97 -1.10 -13.28
CA GLY A 182 -15.10 -2.47 -13.76
C GLY A 182 -13.78 -3.22 -13.91
N ASP A 183 -12.63 -2.57 -13.81
CA ASP A 183 -11.35 -3.26 -13.71
C ASP A 183 -11.33 -4.20 -12.51
N ILE A 184 -10.62 -5.30 -12.63
CA ILE A 184 -10.36 -6.23 -11.55
C ILE A 184 -8.88 -6.16 -11.20
N VAL A 185 -8.58 -5.85 -9.94
CA VAL A 185 -7.22 -5.97 -9.41
C VAL A 185 -7.07 -7.30 -8.70
N THR A 186 -6.01 -8.03 -9.00
CA THR A 186 -5.62 -9.26 -8.29
C THR A 186 -4.23 -9.08 -7.70
N ILE A 187 -4.05 -9.46 -6.43
CA ILE A 187 -2.77 -9.52 -5.74
C ILE A 187 -2.63 -10.94 -5.21
N GLU A 188 -1.54 -11.59 -5.57
CA GLU A 188 -1.30 -12.99 -5.23
C GLU A 188 0.05 -13.15 -4.53
N VAL A 189 0.04 -13.88 -3.42
CA VAL A 189 1.20 -14.48 -2.77
C VAL A 189 0.80 -15.93 -2.45
N PRO A 190 1.47 -16.94 -3.01
CA PRO A 190 1.03 -18.34 -2.90
C PRO A 190 0.77 -18.80 -1.45
N GLU A 191 1.59 -18.33 -0.50
CA GLU A 191 1.49 -18.68 0.91
C GLU A 191 0.31 -18.01 1.64
N ILE A 192 -0.25 -16.93 1.06
CA ILE A 192 -1.38 -16.17 1.66
C ILE A 192 -2.66 -16.34 0.85
N GLY A 193 -2.53 -16.53 -0.46
CA GLY A 193 -3.66 -16.64 -1.38
C GLY A 193 -3.79 -15.42 -2.31
N THR A 194 -5.01 -15.19 -2.81
CA THR A 194 -5.30 -14.15 -3.79
C THR A 194 -6.34 -13.16 -3.26
N LEU A 195 -5.94 -11.90 -3.13
CA LEU A 195 -6.84 -10.77 -2.89
C LEU A 195 -7.34 -10.24 -4.24
N ARG A 196 -8.65 -10.26 -4.46
CA ARG A 196 -9.27 -9.87 -5.73
C ARG A 196 -10.40 -8.88 -5.49
N ASN A 197 -10.31 -7.72 -6.14
CA ASN A 197 -11.28 -6.64 -5.95
C ASN A 197 -11.66 -5.99 -7.29
N PRO A 198 -12.96 -5.78 -7.57
CA PRO A 198 -13.39 -4.90 -8.66
C PRO A 198 -13.15 -3.43 -8.29
N ALA A 199 -12.99 -2.57 -9.29
CA ALA A 199 -12.80 -1.14 -9.09
C ALA A 199 -14.07 -0.36 -9.45
N LYS A 200 -14.41 0.70 -8.65
CA LYS A 200 -15.54 1.61 -8.90
C LYS A 200 -15.19 3.05 -8.55
N ILE A 201 -15.84 4.01 -9.20
CA ILE A 201 -15.73 5.42 -8.81
C ILE A 201 -16.40 5.64 -7.45
N VAL A 202 -15.75 6.41 -6.57
CA VAL A 202 -16.24 6.84 -5.26
C VAL A 202 -16.16 8.35 -5.11
N GLY A 203 -17.08 8.91 -4.27
CA GLY A 203 -17.19 10.36 -4.00
C GLY A 203 -18.47 10.99 -4.43
#